data_2223f9822852362cb015c71e1c27b5cb
#
_entry.id   2223f9822852362cb015c71e1c27b5cb
#
_cell.length_a   1.000
_cell.length_b   1.000
_cell.length_c   1.000
_cell.angle_alpha   90.00
_cell.angle_beta   90.00
_cell.angle_gamma   90.00
#
_symmetry.space_group_name_H-M   'P 1'
#
loop_
_entity.id
_entity.type
_entity.pdbx_description
1 polymer ?
#
loop_
_entity_poly.entity_id
_entity_poly.type
_entity_poly.pdbx_seq_one_letter_code
_entity_poly.pdbx_strand_id
1 'polypeptide(L)'
;MIHYHGTPITPMSELSKMAGKHFCVSFEDHRDIDWCVKNGQSVMLDNGAFSAFTKGKTIDFKAYEEWIEPYLYPPNWAIIPDVIDGSVEEQKELMKMFSHLPNHLVSPVWHMSLPVNWLLELADNFPRFCFGSSGKYWQVGSGVWCRRADEAWNELTKRGHKSWVHMMRGLSLCGDVYPFASADSTNVARNFKNKGSQMCPERMARRIDSVQSPLKWNVTATQGLLI
;
A
#
# COMPACT_ATOMS: atom_id res chain seq x y z
N MET A 1 4.53 5.81 11.66
CA MET A 1 4.17 5.27 10.33
C MET A 1 5.19 4.25 9.91
N ILE A 2 4.80 3.14 9.28
CA ILE A 2 5.70 2.12 8.73
C ILE A 2 5.90 2.37 7.24
N HIS A 3 7.16 2.32 6.79
CA HIS A 3 7.50 2.40 5.36
C HIS A 3 7.94 1.02 4.86
N TYR A 4 7.20 0.46 3.90
CA TYR A 4 7.53 -0.78 3.21
C TYR A 4 8.39 -0.48 1.99
N HIS A 5 9.66 -0.93 2.02
CA HIS A 5 10.59 -0.71 0.92
C HIS A 5 10.41 -1.77 -0.14
N GLY A 6 10.06 -1.34 -1.36
CA GLY A 6 9.84 -2.25 -2.49
C GLY A 6 11.12 -2.92 -2.97
N THR A 7 11.00 -4.18 -3.33
CA THR A 7 12.06 -5.02 -3.92
C THR A 7 11.80 -5.25 -5.41
N PRO A 8 12.76 -5.83 -6.20
CA PRO A 8 14.07 -6.30 -5.77
C PRO A 8 15.09 -5.17 -5.59
N ILE A 9 16.01 -5.35 -4.62
CA ILE A 9 17.19 -4.50 -4.45
C ILE A 9 18.43 -5.30 -4.84
N THR A 10 19.09 -4.89 -5.91
CA THR A 10 20.21 -5.62 -6.50
C THR A 10 21.50 -4.82 -6.52
N PRO A 11 22.65 -5.47 -6.27
CA PRO A 11 22.85 -6.89 -5.94
C PRO A 11 22.43 -7.24 -4.51
N MET A 12 22.45 -8.53 -4.13
CA MET A 12 22.13 -9.02 -2.79
C MET A 12 22.96 -8.35 -1.68
N SER A 13 24.20 -7.96 -1.96
CA SER A 13 25.03 -7.21 -1.02
C SER A 13 24.46 -5.82 -0.67
N GLU A 14 23.62 -5.23 -1.52
CA GLU A 14 22.92 -3.99 -1.22
C GLU A 14 21.63 -4.26 -0.46
N LEU A 15 20.90 -5.32 -0.81
CA LEU A 15 19.73 -5.74 -0.06
C LEU A 15 20.10 -6.08 1.39
N SER A 16 21.24 -6.75 1.61
CA SER A 16 21.69 -7.13 2.95
C SER A 16 21.94 -5.96 3.91
N LYS A 17 22.20 -4.76 3.39
CA LYS A 17 22.30 -3.52 4.18
C LYS A 17 20.94 -3.04 4.71
N MET A 18 19.85 -3.60 4.16
CA MET A 18 18.47 -3.26 4.54
C MET A 18 17.90 -4.17 5.64
N ALA A 19 18.71 -5.04 6.24
CA ALA A 19 18.25 -5.90 7.33
C ALA A 19 17.56 -5.08 8.44
N GLY A 20 16.47 -5.63 9.00
CA GLY A 20 15.66 -4.94 10.01
C GLY A 20 14.71 -3.87 9.47
N LYS A 21 14.54 -3.75 8.15
CA LYS A 21 13.54 -2.88 7.53
C LYS A 21 12.23 -3.63 7.27
N HIS A 22 11.18 -2.91 6.88
CA HIS A 22 9.94 -3.47 6.36
C HIS A 22 9.99 -3.52 4.84
N PHE A 23 9.51 -4.60 4.24
CA PHE A 23 9.63 -4.82 2.81
C PHE A 23 8.26 -4.97 2.14
N CYS A 24 8.14 -4.44 0.93
CA CYS A 24 7.07 -4.74 -0.02
C CYS A 24 7.67 -5.65 -1.10
N VAL A 25 7.15 -6.86 -1.19
CA VAL A 25 7.56 -7.85 -2.20
C VAL A 25 6.38 -8.12 -3.12
N SER A 26 6.57 -7.87 -4.41
CA SER A 26 5.52 -8.06 -5.40
C SER A 26 5.54 -9.47 -5.98
N PHE A 27 4.35 -10.03 -6.22
CA PHE A 27 4.16 -11.31 -6.91
C PHE A 27 4.80 -11.32 -8.30
N GLU A 28 4.85 -10.17 -8.99
CA GLU A 28 5.50 -10.02 -10.31
C GLU A 28 7.02 -10.26 -10.29
N ASP A 29 7.68 -9.98 -9.15
CA ASP A 29 9.12 -10.24 -8.97
C ASP A 29 9.42 -10.47 -7.50
N HIS A 30 9.27 -11.70 -7.06
CA HIS A 30 9.37 -12.10 -5.66
C HIS A 30 10.69 -12.80 -5.30
N ARG A 31 11.74 -12.62 -6.11
CA ARG A 31 13.05 -13.27 -5.91
C ARG A 31 13.69 -13.03 -4.54
N ASP A 32 13.35 -11.93 -3.88
CA ASP A 32 13.94 -11.54 -2.60
C ASP A 32 13.09 -11.97 -1.39
N ILE A 33 11.97 -12.68 -1.58
CA ILE A 33 10.97 -12.94 -0.53
C ILE A 33 11.56 -13.66 0.67
N ASP A 34 12.29 -14.76 0.47
CA ASP A 34 12.85 -15.55 1.58
C ASP A 34 13.84 -14.75 2.41
N TRP A 35 14.65 -13.93 1.72
CA TRP A 35 15.59 -13.05 2.41
C TRP A 35 14.85 -11.98 3.22
N CYS A 36 13.84 -11.34 2.63
CA CYS A 36 13.04 -10.30 3.28
C CYS A 36 12.28 -10.82 4.51
N VAL A 37 11.68 -12.00 4.42
CA VAL A 37 10.98 -12.64 5.53
C VAL A 37 11.95 -12.99 6.66
N LYS A 38 13.13 -13.51 6.31
CA LYS A 38 14.15 -13.91 7.31
C LYS A 38 14.81 -12.73 8.00
N ASN A 39 15.05 -11.63 7.31
CA ASN A 39 15.89 -10.52 7.79
C ASN A 39 15.15 -9.19 7.97
N GLY A 40 13.89 -9.09 7.55
CA GLY A 40 13.03 -7.93 7.74
C GLY A 40 12.26 -7.95 9.06
N GLN A 41 11.64 -6.84 9.40
CA GLN A 41 10.70 -6.75 10.53
C GLN A 41 9.30 -7.25 10.14
N SER A 42 8.86 -6.97 8.93
CA SER A 42 7.64 -7.51 8.32
C SER A 42 7.68 -7.37 6.80
N VAL A 43 6.87 -8.18 6.14
CA VAL A 43 6.71 -8.15 4.68
C VAL A 43 5.25 -7.89 4.33
N MET A 44 5.03 -6.93 3.45
CA MET A 44 3.80 -6.73 2.71
C MET A 44 3.92 -7.52 1.39
N LEU A 45 3.03 -8.51 1.20
CA LEU A 45 2.96 -9.33 0.00
C LEU A 45 2.02 -8.63 -0.99
N ASP A 46 2.60 -7.99 -2.01
CA ASP A 46 1.86 -7.22 -3.01
C ASP A 46 1.39 -8.14 -4.16
N ASN A 47 0.13 -8.01 -4.53
CA ASN A 47 -0.50 -8.85 -5.55
C ASN A 47 -0.02 -8.57 -6.99
N GLY A 48 0.70 -7.47 -7.23
CA GLY A 48 1.18 -7.08 -8.54
C GLY A 48 0.13 -6.55 -9.50
N ALA A 49 -1.11 -6.30 -9.05
CA ALA A 49 -2.24 -5.88 -9.89
C ALA A 49 -1.91 -4.65 -10.76
N PHE A 50 -1.25 -3.65 -10.18
CA PHE A 50 -0.87 -2.45 -10.94
C PHE A 50 0.15 -2.75 -12.05
N SER A 51 1.13 -3.62 -11.76
CA SER A 51 2.13 -4.02 -12.76
C SER A 51 1.50 -4.86 -13.88
N ALA A 52 0.60 -5.76 -13.54
CA ALA A 52 -0.16 -6.56 -14.49
C ALA A 52 -1.04 -5.66 -15.39
N PHE A 53 -1.81 -4.75 -14.77
CA PHE A 53 -2.67 -3.79 -15.48
C PHE A 53 -1.87 -2.94 -16.48
N THR A 54 -0.76 -2.36 -16.08
CA THR A 54 0.07 -1.51 -16.95
C THR A 54 0.73 -2.27 -18.11
N LYS A 55 0.92 -3.58 -17.95
CA LYS A 55 1.47 -4.47 -18.98
C LYS A 55 0.40 -5.17 -19.81
N GLY A 56 -0.88 -4.94 -19.54
CA GLY A 56 -2.01 -5.63 -20.17
C GLY A 56 -2.03 -7.15 -19.88
N LYS A 57 -1.57 -7.55 -18.70
CA LYS A 57 -1.56 -8.94 -18.24
C LYS A 57 -2.66 -9.19 -17.23
N THR A 58 -3.08 -10.44 -17.11
CA THR A 58 -3.95 -10.93 -16.03
C THR A 58 -3.13 -11.55 -14.92
N ILE A 59 -3.64 -11.47 -13.69
CA ILE A 59 -3.04 -12.15 -12.54
C ILE A 59 -3.58 -13.58 -12.49
N ASP A 60 -2.70 -14.55 -12.29
CA ASP A 60 -3.09 -15.90 -11.89
C ASP A 60 -3.37 -15.89 -10.37
N PHE A 61 -4.63 -15.77 -10.00
CA PHE A 61 -5.05 -15.66 -8.60
C PHE A 61 -4.72 -16.92 -7.79
N LYS A 62 -4.77 -18.10 -8.42
CA LYS A 62 -4.40 -19.34 -7.75
C LYS A 62 -2.90 -19.39 -7.46
N ALA A 63 -2.08 -19.07 -8.43
CA ALA A 63 -0.64 -19.00 -8.23
C ALA A 63 -0.26 -17.91 -7.23
N TYR A 64 -0.99 -16.78 -7.18
CA TYR A 64 -0.80 -15.76 -6.16
C TYR A 64 -1.10 -16.30 -4.76
N GLU A 65 -2.20 -17.00 -4.59
CA GLU A 65 -2.59 -17.58 -3.30
C GLU A 65 -1.58 -18.63 -2.82
N GLU A 66 -1.17 -19.55 -3.70
CA GLU A 66 -0.13 -20.54 -3.41
C GLU A 66 1.20 -19.87 -3.03
N TRP A 67 1.52 -18.72 -3.62
CA TRP A 67 2.73 -17.97 -3.29
C TRP A 67 2.68 -17.31 -1.93
N ILE A 68 1.55 -16.71 -1.52
CA ILE A 68 1.45 -16.01 -0.22
C ILE A 68 1.33 -16.99 0.95
N GLU A 69 0.75 -18.17 0.77
CA GLU A 69 0.43 -19.14 1.83
C GLU A 69 1.59 -19.39 2.81
N PRO A 70 2.83 -19.70 2.37
CA PRO A 70 3.94 -19.98 3.28
C PRO A 70 4.44 -18.76 4.05
N TYR A 71 4.07 -17.55 3.64
CA TYR A 71 4.54 -16.29 4.24
C TYR A 71 3.44 -15.53 4.98
N LEU A 72 2.17 -15.98 4.90
CA LEU A 72 1.01 -15.29 5.43
C LEU A 72 0.83 -15.58 6.93
N TYR A 73 1.72 -15.03 7.73
CA TYR A 73 1.67 -15.09 9.21
C TYR A 73 2.21 -13.78 9.81
N PRO A 74 1.78 -13.41 11.04
CA PRO A 74 2.26 -12.17 11.67
C PRO A 74 3.78 -12.16 11.81
N PRO A 75 4.46 -11.03 11.55
CA PRO A 75 3.90 -9.70 11.27
C PRO A 75 3.68 -9.41 9.77
N ASN A 76 3.75 -10.42 8.90
CA ASN A 76 3.51 -10.28 7.47
C ASN A 76 2.02 -10.17 7.15
N TRP A 77 1.71 -9.61 5.99
CA TRP A 77 0.34 -9.50 5.50
C TRP A 77 0.31 -9.38 3.97
N ALA A 78 -0.83 -9.69 3.37
CA ALA A 78 -0.99 -9.69 1.92
C ALA A 78 -2.07 -8.71 1.45
N ILE A 79 -1.92 -8.17 0.25
CA ILE A 79 -2.96 -7.39 -0.43
C ILE A 79 -3.89 -8.37 -1.16
N ILE A 80 -5.18 -8.33 -0.85
CA ILE A 80 -6.18 -9.08 -1.64
C ILE A 80 -6.12 -8.58 -3.08
N PRO A 81 -6.11 -9.46 -4.10
CA PRO A 81 -6.18 -9.05 -5.49
C PRO A 81 -7.36 -8.11 -5.76
N ASP A 82 -7.12 -7.12 -6.59
CA ASP A 82 -8.04 -6.04 -6.88
C ASP A 82 -8.13 -5.76 -8.38
N VAL A 83 -9.24 -5.16 -8.82
CA VAL A 83 -9.44 -4.73 -10.19
C VAL A 83 -9.23 -3.21 -10.27
N ILE A 84 -8.14 -2.77 -10.91
CA ILE A 84 -7.66 -1.36 -10.86
C ILE A 84 -8.74 -0.34 -11.26
N ASP A 85 -9.45 -0.55 -12.34
CA ASP A 85 -10.53 0.33 -12.81
C ASP A 85 -11.91 -0.36 -12.75
N GLY A 86 -12.04 -1.38 -11.88
CA GLY A 86 -13.27 -2.15 -11.73
C GLY A 86 -14.32 -1.47 -10.87
N SER A 87 -15.56 -1.96 -10.98
CA SER A 87 -16.70 -1.58 -10.15
C SER A 87 -16.62 -2.15 -8.74
N VAL A 88 -17.48 -1.68 -7.83
CA VAL A 88 -17.61 -2.26 -6.47
C VAL A 88 -18.00 -3.74 -6.53
N GLU A 89 -18.86 -4.11 -7.46
CA GLU A 89 -19.33 -5.48 -7.67
C GLU A 89 -18.18 -6.39 -8.06
N GLU A 90 -17.33 -5.97 -9.00
CA GLU A 90 -16.13 -6.72 -9.42
C GLU A 90 -15.13 -6.88 -8.25
N GLN A 91 -14.93 -5.83 -7.44
CA GLN A 91 -14.10 -5.93 -6.23
C GLN A 91 -14.69 -6.98 -5.26
N LYS A 92 -16.01 -6.94 -5.02
CA LYS A 92 -16.68 -7.87 -4.11
C LYS A 92 -16.59 -9.32 -4.59
N GLU A 93 -16.80 -9.57 -5.89
CA GLU A 93 -16.67 -10.91 -6.45
C GLU A 93 -15.24 -11.46 -6.28
N LEU A 94 -14.24 -10.63 -6.55
CA LEU A 94 -12.85 -11.04 -6.38
C LEU A 94 -12.50 -11.28 -4.91
N MET A 95 -12.96 -10.43 -3.99
CA MET A 95 -12.74 -10.61 -2.56
C MET A 95 -13.38 -11.90 -2.00
N LYS A 96 -14.49 -12.36 -2.55
CA LYS A 96 -15.11 -13.64 -2.15
C LYS A 96 -14.18 -14.83 -2.35
N MET A 97 -13.34 -14.82 -3.38
CA MET A 97 -12.35 -15.88 -3.63
C MET A 97 -11.34 -16.01 -2.49
N PHE A 98 -11.04 -14.92 -1.80
CA PHE A 98 -10.07 -14.83 -0.70
C PHE A 98 -10.72 -14.75 0.69
N SER A 99 -12.04 -14.96 0.79
CA SER A 99 -12.81 -14.81 2.03
C SER A 99 -12.46 -15.84 3.12
N HIS A 100 -11.79 -16.92 2.75
CA HIS A 100 -11.29 -17.95 3.67
C HIS A 100 -10.01 -17.54 4.38
N LEU A 101 -9.29 -16.49 3.90
CA LEU A 101 -8.09 -15.98 4.52
C LEU A 101 -8.43 -15.10 5.73
N PRO A 102 -7.62 -15.13 6.80
CA PRO A 102 -7.88 -14.34 8.00
C PRO A 102 -7.82 -12.82 7.73
N ASN A 103 -8.89 -12.08 8.05
CA ASN A 103 -9.00 -10.62 7.80
C ASN A 103 -7.87 -9.80 8.41
N HIS A 104 -7.22 -10.26 9.46
CA HIS A 104 -6.09 -9.56 10.08
C HIS A 104 -4.76 -9.75 9.34
N LEU A 105 -4.69 -10.73 8.43
CA LEU A 105 -3.51 -11.01 7.61
C LEU A 105 -3.65 -10.50 6.17
N VAL A 106 -4.84 -10.08 5.77
CA VAL A 106 -5.08 -9.59 4.41
C VAL A 106 -5.64 -8.16 4.42
N SER A 107 -5.47 -7.46 3.32
CA SER A 107 -5.91 -6.07 3.18
C SER A 107 -6.51 -5.84 1.80
N PRO A 108 -7.79 -5.45 1.73
CA PRO A 108 -8.39 -5.03 0.46
C PRO A 108 -7.90 -3.65 0.04
N VAL A 109 -8.09 -3.31 -1.24
CA VAL A 109 -7.77 -2.00 -1.80
C VAL A 109 -9.04 -1.21 -2.06
N TRP A 110 -9.11 -0.01 -1.49
CA TRP A 110 -10.08 0.99 -1.94
C TRP A 110 -9.44 1.86 -3.01
N HIS A 111 -9.92 1.74 -4.24
CA HIS A 111 -9.55 2.66 -5.31
C HIS A 111 -10.30 3.98 -5.13
N MET A 112 -9.57 5.10 -5.17
CA MET A 112 -10.14 6.43 -4.93
C MET A 112 -11.21 6.83 -5.96
N SER A 113 -11.31 6.12 -7.10
CA SER A 113 -12.39 6.26 -8.07
C SER A 113 -13.72 5.68 -7.59
N LEU A 114 -13.71 4.74 -6.65
CA LEU A 114 -14.90 4.06 -6.12
C LEU A 114 -15.61 4.91 -5.05
N PRO A 115 -16.93 4.69 -4.81
CA PRO A 115 -17.68 5.43 -3.83
C PRO A 115 -17.08 5.36 -2.41
N VAL A 116 -17.24 6.45 -1.62
CA VAL A 116 -16.80 6.47 -0.21
C VAL A 116 -17.57 5.48 0.64
N ASN A 117 -18.82 5.17 0.31
CA ASN A 117 -19.57 4.14 1.02
C ASN A 117 -18.89 2.77 0.94
N TRP A 118 -18.22 2.45 -0.19
CA TRP A 118 -17.40 1.26 -0.32
C TRP A 118 -16.18 1.30 0.61
N LEU A 119 -15.50 2.43 0.71
CA LEU A 119 -14.42 2.62 1.68
C LEU A 119 -14.89 2.33 3.11
N LEU A 120 -16.05 2.84 3.49
CA LEU A 120 -16.60 2.64 4.83
C LEU A 120 -16.98 1.17 5.08
N GLU A 121 -17.52 0.48 4.06
CA GLU A 121 -17.78 -0.96 4.13
C GLU A 121 -16.49 -1.77 4.35
N LEU A 122 -15.40 -1.41 3.68
CA LEU A 122 -14.09 -2.03 3.91
C LEU A 122 -13.57 -1.76 5.33
N ALA A 123 -13.70 -0.52 5.80
CA ALA A 123 -13.25 -0.14 7.14
C ALA A 123 -14.05 -0.81 8.26
N ASP A 124 -15.34 -1.12 8.03
CA ASP A 124 -16.19 -1.87 8.98
C ASP A 124 -15.78 -3.36 9.08
N ASN A 125 -15.25 -3.93 8.00
CA ASN A 125 -15.00 -5.38 7.90
C ASN A 125 -13.52 -5.77 8.03
N PHE A 126 -12.59 -4.85 7.83
CA PHE A 126 -11.15 -5.13 7.86
C PHE A 126 -10.41 -4.21 8.82
N PRO A 127 -9.55 -4.75 9.68
CA PRO A 127 -8.70 -3.93 10.57
C PRO A 127 -7.65 -3.12 9.80
N ARG A 128 -7.36 -3.53 8.54
CA ARG A 128 -6.45 -2.87 7.61
C ARG A 128 -7.04 -2.85 6.21
N PHE A 129 -6.86 -1.73 5.51
CA PHE A 129 -7.13 -1.61 4.08
C PHE A 129 -6.17 -0.61 3.43
N CYS A 130 -6.09 -0.65 2.10
CA CYS A 130 -5.18 0.17 1.33
C CYS A 130 -5.92 1.27 0.56
N PHE A 131 -5.30 2.45 0.42
CA PHE A 131 -5.71 3.46 -0.56
C PHE A 131 -4.95 3.23 -1.86
N GLY A 132 -5.69 2.97 -2.94
CA GLY A 132 -5.18 2.86 -4.31
C GLY A 132 -5.49 4.12 -5.11
N SER A 133 -4.48 4.63 -5.82
CA SER A 133 -4.60 5.81 -6.68
C SER A 133 -4.61 5.38 -8.14
N SER A 134 -5.77 5.47 -8.79
CA SER A 134 -5.99 5.10 -10.19
C SER A 134 -6.86 6.13 -10.91
N GLY A 135 -7.04 5.98 -12.21
CA GLY A 135 -7.86 6.84 -13.02
C GLY A 135 -7.49 8.33 -12.86
N LYS A 136 -8.47 9.20 -12.64
CA LYS A 136 -8.25 10.64 -12.43
C LYS A 136 -7.47 10.99 -11.15
N TYR A 137 -7.29 10.03 -10.26
CA TYR A 137 -6.55 10.19 -9.00
C TYR A 137 -5.14 9.58 -9.04
N TRP A 138 -4.64 9.20 -10.22
CA TRP A 138 -3.35 8.54 -10.39
C TRP A 138 -2.16 9.34 -9.84
N GLN A 139 -2.26 10.67 -9.90
CA GLN A 139 -1.22 11.58 -9.43
C GLN A 139 -1.43 11.93 -7.95
N VAL A 140 -0.77 11.18 -7.09
CA VAL A 140 -0.77 11.42 -5.65
C VAL A 140 -0.33 12.86 -5.35
N GLY A 141 -1.08 13.58 -4.51
CA GLY A 141 -0.81 14.96 -4.12
C GLY A 141 -1.29 16.03 -5.10
N SER A 142 -1.88 15.65 -6.21
CA SER A 142 -2.61 16.65 -7.03
C SER A 142 -3.81 17.20 -6.26
N GLY A 143 -4.27 18.39 -6.61
CA GLY A 143 -5.45 18.98 -5.96
C GLY A 143 -6.70 18.10 -6.03
N VAL A 144 -6.85 17.31 -7.11
CA VAL A 144 -7.97 16.35 -7.25
C VAL A 144 -7.80 15.18 -6.27
N TRP A 145 -6.57 14.65 -6.17
CA TRP A 145 -6.24 13.59 -5.22
C TRP A 145 -6.45 14.04 -3.78
N CYS A 146 -5.92 15.22 -3.41
CA CYS A 146 -6.05 15.76 -2.06
C CYS A 146 -7.51 15.94 -1.64
N ARG A 147 -8.35 16.58 -2.48
CA ARG A 147 -9.79 16.72 -2.17
C ARG A 147 -10.47 15.38 -1.92
N ARG A 148 -10.11 14.35 -2.70
CA ARG A 148 -10.67 13.01 -2.52
C ARG A 148 -10.17 12.33 -1.25
N ALA A 149 -8.90 12.51 -0.92
CA ALA A 149 -8.32 12.02 0.32
C ALA A 149 -8.98 12.72 1.55
N ASP A 150 -9.19 14.04 1.48
CA ASP A 150 -9.89 14.82 2.53
C ASP A 150 -11.31 14.28 2.76
N GLU A 151 -12.06 14.04 1.69
CA GLU A 151 -13.40 13.43 1.76
C GLU A 151 -13.36 12.08 2.46
N ALA A 152 -12.45 11.20 2.05
CA ALA A 152 -12.30 9.87 2.61
C ALA A 152 -11.94 9.91 4.10
N TRP A 153 -10.95 10.72 4.48
CA TRP A 153 -10.53 10.86 5.88
C TRP A 153 -11.59 11.54 6.75
N ASN A 154 -12.35 12.49 6.20
CA ASN A 154 -13.48 13.10 6.90
C ASN A 154 -14.54 12.05 7.26
N GLU A 155 -14.93 11.20 6.30
CA GLU A 155 -15.96 10.19 6.53
C GLU A 155 -15.48 9.07 7.48
N LEU A 156 -14.23 8.59 7.33
CA LEU A 156 -13.64 7.66 8.28
C LEU A 156 -13.62 8.21 9.70
N THR A 157 -13.24 9.49 9.85
CA THR A 157 -13.16 10.14 11.17
C THR A 157 -14.54 10.37 11.78
N LYS A 158 -15.52 10.82 11.00
CA LYS A 158 -16.92 11.00 11.46
C LYS A 158 -17.53 9.71 11.97
N ARG A 159 -17.19 8.57 11.34
CA ARG A 159 -17.62 7.24 11.79
C ARG A 159 -16.78 6.66 12.94
N GLY A 160 -15.72 7.34 13.34
CA GLY A 160 -14.84 6.89 14.42
C GLY A 160 -13.97 5.69 14.08
N HIS A 161 -13.72 5.41 12.78
CA HIS A 161 -12.85 4.33 12.35
C HIS A 161 -11.41 4.54 12.82
N LYS A 162 -10.82 3.46 13.33
CA LYS A 162 -9.42 3.38 13.78
C LYS A 162 -8.62 2.35 12.98
N SER A 163 -9.09 2.05 11.77
CA SER A 163 -8.46 1.07 10.91
C SER A 163 -7.05 1.49 10.52
N TRP A 164 -6.18 0.51 10.32
CA TRP A 164 -4.86 0.72 9.77
C TRP A 164 -4.98 1.02 8.27
N VAL A 165 -4.73 2.25 7.87
CA VAL A 165 -4.79 2.65 6.47
C VAL A 165 -3.40 2.67 5.87
N HIS A 166 -3.20 1.87 4.84
CA HIS A 166 -1.97 1.82 4.05
C HIS A 166 -2.10 2.66 2.78
N MET A 167 -1.12 3.53 2.51
CA MET A 167 -1.07 4.31 1.28
C MET A 167 -0.20 3.63 0.24
N MET A 168 -0.80 3.14 -0.83
CA MET A 168 -0.07 2.57 -1.94
C MET A 168 0.61 3.66 -2.77
N ARG A 169 1.93 3.58 -2.95
CA ARG A 169 2.73 4.48 -3.81
C ARG A 169 2.61 5.96 -3.49
N GLY A 170 2.53 6.36 -2.29
CA GLY A 170 2.32 7.79 -1.95
C GLY A 170 3.31 8.36 -0.96
N LEU A 171 4.48 7.80 -0.89
CA LEU A 171 5.46 8.09 0.16
C LEU A 171 5.75 9.59 0.38
N SER A 172 5.85 10.38 -0.68
CA SER A 172 6.20 11.79 -0.60
C SER A 172 5.17 12.68 0.11
N LEU A 173 3.94 12.18 0.30
CA LEU A 173 2.83 12.95 0.90
C LEU A 173 2.33 12.36 2.21
N CYS A 174 2.65 11.10 2.48
CA CYS A 174 2.11 10.42 3.64
C CYS A 174 2.53 11.06 4.97
N GLY A 175 3.74 11.63 5.03
CA GLY A 175 4.29 12.13 6.27
C GLY A 175 3.70 13.45 6.76
N ASP A 176 3.21 14.30 5.86
CA ASP A 176 2.98 15.70 6.19
C ASP A 176 1.53 16.03 6.58
N VAL A 177 0.54 15.36 5.98
CA VAL A 177 -0.87 15.76 6.10
C VAL A 177 -1.79 14.63 6.56
N TYR A 178 -1.68 13.43 5.95
CA TYR A 178 -2.63 12.34 6.14
C TYR A 178 -2.16 11.30 7.18
N PRO A 179 -3.03 10.81 8.06
CA PRO A 179 -2.66 9.87 9.13
C PRO A 179 -2.57 8.42 8.62
N PHE A 180 -1.83 8.20 7.54
CA PHE A 180 -1.56 6.85 7.07
C PHE A 180 -0.69 6.11 8.07
N ALA A 181 -1.09 4.90 8.43
CA ALA A 181 -0.33 4.05 9.34
C ALA A 181 0.89 3.42 8.66
N SER A 182 0.81 3.22 7.34
CA SER A 182 1.91 2.73 6.53
C SER A 182 1.83 3.19 5.09
N ALA A 183 2.95 3.10 4.38
CA ALA A 183 3.04 3.31 2.93
C ALA A 183 4.12 2.42 2.33
N ASP A 184 4.08 2.22 1.00
CA ASP A 184 5.12 1.55 0.26
C ASP A 184 5.76 2.44 -0.80
N SER A 185 6.95 2.06 -1.21
CA SER A 185 7.64 2.70 -2.35
C SER A 185 8.81 1.86 -2.87
N THR A 186 8.95 1.81 -4.18
CA THR A 186 10.16 1.31 -4.84
C THR A 186 11.29 2.34 -4.91
N ASN A 187 11.17 3.47 -4.23
CA ASN A 187 12.09 4.60 -4.35
C ASN A 187 13.53 4.20 -4.01
N VAL A 188 13.75 3.42 -2.93
CA VAL A 188 15.09 2.93 -2.57
C VAL A 188 15.65 2.05 -3.68
N ALA A 189 14.91 1.02 -4.10
CA ALA A 189 15.34 0.07 -5.12
C ALA A 189 15.75 0.75 -6.43
N ARG A 190 14.99 1.77 -6.83
CA ARG A 190 15.22 2.50 -8.09
C ARG A 190 16.35 3.54 -8.03
N ASN A 191 16.54 4.17 -6.88
CA ASN A 191 17.30 5.41 -6.82
C ASN A 191 18.52 5.38 -5.89
N PHE A 192 18.77 4.31 -5.11
CA PHE A 192 19.89 4.28 -4.18
C PHE A 192 21.26 4.42 -4.88
N LYS A 193 21.36 4.01 -6.16
CA LYS A 193 22.58 4.15 -6.98
C LYS A 193 22.84 5.56 -7.50
N ASN A 194 21.88 6.48 -7.34
CA ASN A 194 22.06 7.87 -7.77
C ASN A 194 23.06 8.58 -6.85
N LYS A 195 23.88 9.46 -7.40
CA LYS A 195 24.91 10.20 -6.65
C LYS A 195 24.33 10.94 -5.44
N GLY A 196 23.12 11.53 -5.56
CA GLY A 196 22.44 12.23 -4.47
C GLY A 196 22.02 11.33 -3.29
N SER A 197 21.93 10.01 -3.50
CA SER A 197 21.62 9.00 -2.47
C SER A 197 22.86 8.46 -1.78
N GLN A 198 24.05 8.97 -2.13
CA GLN A 198 25.36 8.48 -1.68
C GLN A 198 25.54 6.99 -1.91
N MET A 199 24.86 6.45 -2.90
CA MET A 199 24.91 5.03 -3.34
C MET A 199 24.68 4.03 -2.18
N CYS A 200 23.87 4.39 -1.18
CA CYS A 200 23.62 3.54 -0.01
C CYS A 200 22.11 3.36 0.23
N PRO A 201 21.57 2.15 0.02
CA PRO A 201 20.14 1.88 0.20
C PRO A 201 19.70 2.07 1.64
N GLU A 202 20.49 1.65 2.64
CA GLU A 202 20.18 1.82 4.06
C GLU A 202 20.04 3.28 4.45
N ARG A 203 20.95 4.14 3.99
CA ARG A 203 20.89 5.58 4.29
C ARG A 203 19.65 6.22 3.68
N MET A 204 19.31 5.84 2.45
CA MET A 204 18.11 6.31 1.79
C MET A 204 16.86 5.83 2.51
N ALA A 205 16.80 4.56 2.89
CA ALA A 205 15.71 3.99 3.66
C ALA A 205 15.54 4.71 5.02
N ARG A 206 16.63 4.94 5.74
CA ARG A 206 16.61 5.66 7.04
C ARG A 206 16.02 7.07 6.92
N ARG A 207 16.31 7.78 5.82
CA ARG A 207 15.71 9.10 5.55
C ARG A 207 14.19 8.99 5.32
N ILE A 208 13.75 7.98 4.59
CA ILE A 208 12.33 7.72 4.36
C ILE A 208 11.64 7.34 5.67
N ASP A 209 12.23 6.44 6.45
CA ASP A 209 11.67 5.96 7.72
C ASP A 209 11.57 7.08 8.78
N SER A 210 12.35 8.16 8.65
CA SER A 210 12.26 9.31 9.54
C SER A 210 11.02 10.18 9.31
N VAL A 211 10.35 10.03 8.16
CA VAL A 211 9.12 10.75 7.85
C VAL A 211 7.95 10.08 8.58
N GLN A 212 7.19 10.85 9.36
CA GLN A 212 6.09 10.33 10.15
C GLN A 212 4.78 11.02 9.79
N SER A 213 3.72 10.24 9.68
CA SER A 213 2.35 10.76 9.50
C SER A 213 1.81 11.34 10.80
N PRO A 214 0.85 12.29 10.74
CA PRO A 214 0.12 12.72 11.91
C PRO A 214 -0.64 11.55 12.54
N LEU A 215 -0.86 11.60 13.85
CA LEU A 215 -1.53 10.51 14.58
C LEU A 215 -3.02 10.40 14.27
N LYS A 216 -3.65 11.49 13.83
CA LYS A 216 -5.09 11.56 13.57
C LYS A 216 -5.40 12.63 12.53
N TRP A 217 -6.53 12.46 11.88
CA TRP A 217 -7.13 13.48 11.00
C TRP A 217 -7.98 14.45 11.80
N ASN A 218 -7.86 15.73 11.48
CA ASN A 218 -8.79 16.75 11.93
C ASN A 218 -9.77 17.03 10.79
N VAL A 219 -11.05 16.79 11.01
CA VAL A 219 -12.10 17.00 9.98
C VAL A 219 -11.96 18.41 9.39
N THR A 220 -11.72 18.49 8.10
CA THR A 220 -11.66 19.73 7.36
C THR A 220 -13.07 20.11 6.86
N ALA A 221 -13.40 21.40 6.88
CA ALA A 221 -14.57 21.85 6.18
C ALA A 221 -14.40 21.53 4.69
N THR A 222 -15.29 20.72 4.13
CA THR A 222 -15.36 20.56 2.68
C THR A 222 -15.61 21.95 2.12
N GLN A 223 -14.66 22.55 1.43
CA GLN A 223 -14.90 23.79 0.70
C GLN A 223 -15.95 23.45 -0.35
N GLY A 224 -17.20 23.76 -0.01
CA GLY A 224 -18.27 23.78 -0.98
C GLY A 224 -17.80 24.70 -2.12
N LEU A 225 -17.74 24.19 -3.32
CA LEU A 225 -17.68 25.01 -4.50
C LEU A 225 -18.87 26.00 -4.40
N LEU A 226 -18.56 27.24 -4.03
CA LEU A 226 -19.44 28.36 -4.37
C LEU A 226 -19.42 28.41 -5.89
N ILE A 227 -20.50 27.94 -6.49
CA ILE A 227 -20.84 28.07 -7.90
C ILE A 227 -21.03 29.57 -8.21
#